data_ec54ace94cea47ed12bea068c2af1de5
#
_entry.id   ec54ace94cea47ed12bea068c2af1de5
#
_cell.length_a   1.000
_cell.length_b   1.000
_cell.length_c   1.000
_cell.angle_alpha   90.00
_cell.angle_beta   90.00
_cell.angle_gamma   90.00
#
_symmetry.space_group_name_H-M   'P 1'
#
loop_
_entity.id
_entity.type
_entity.pdbx_description
1 polymer ?
#
loop_
_entity_poly.entity_id
_entity_poly.type
_entity_poly.pdbx_seq_one_letter_code
_entity_poly.pdbx_strand_id
1 'polypeptide(L)'
;MIKLLLLSSLFYCNYTLAQTAKLKQPNIVFILVDDLGYGDCGFNGGKEIYTPQIDQLAKSGAILANNYVQPVCSPTRACLLTGRYPTHTGVYNIITPGATWGLPLNETTLADALKANGYQTAITGKWHLGEFEKAFQPNARGFDLQYGHFFGSIDYYTHNRNNQLDWYRNGIPLNEKGYSTELITQEACKIIETTDPTKPLFLYIPFNGIHAPFQVPEAYTKLYPQLKGNRQKLAGMLSAVDEAIGKIVNTLNKAGLRENTLIIFSSDNGAPPPGDNTPLRDFKATVYEGGIKAAAFVNWPGHVNSGTTITAPMHIIDWYPTLINLAGGKINQSTPVDGKDVWPMITQNKKSPHDAILSVSTKGPIISAIRMDHWKLILLAADSSQLKTKAFNKYESVALFNLLDDPSETKNLALKYPERVILMQKRLNEMLIDAVPSRAKDAAEELQ
;
A
#
# COMPACT_ATOMS: atom_id res chain seq x y z
N MET A 1 10.62 -69.58 -53.60
CA MET A 1 10.48 -69.39 -52.11
C MET A 1 11.17 -68.09 -51.70
N ILE A 2 10.40 -67.01 -51.60
CA ILE A 2 10.92 -65.71 -51.32
C ILE A 2 10.54 -65.45 -49.83
N LYS A 3 11.60 -65.30 -48.97
CA LYS A 3 11.40 -64.87 -47.54
C LYS A 3 11.26 -63.39 -47.47
N LEU A 4 10.08 -62.91 -46.98
CA LEU A 4 9.78 -61.53 -46.68
C LEU A 4 10.35 -61.24 -45.26
N LEU A 5 11.28 -60.30 -45.16
CA LEU A 5 11.76 -59.73 -43.87
C LEU A 5 10.92 -58.52 -43.56
N LEU A 6 10.14 -58.59 -42.48
CA LEU A 6 9.43 -57.44 -41.87
C LEU A 6 10.40 -56.72 -40.92
N LEU A 7 10.83 -55.51 -41.29
CA LEU A 7 11.46 -54.55 -40.37
C LEU A 7 10.41 -53.82 -39.58
N SER A 8 10.32 -54.09 -38.28
CA SER A 8 9.51 -53.28 -37.34
C SER A 8 10.37 -52.13 -36.79
N SER A 9 10.12 -50.92 -37.29
CA SER A 9 10.67 -49.68 -36.75
C SER A 9 9.91 -49.25 -35.50
N LEU A 10 10.52 -49.43 -34.34
CA LEU A 10 10.06 -48.89 -33.07
C LEU A 10 10.36 -47.38 -33.02
N PHE A 11 9.29 -46.57 -33.18
CA PHE A 11 9.33 -45.14 -32.89
C PHE A 11 9.36 -44.94 -31.36
N TYR A 12 10.51 -44.66 -30.78
CA TYR A 12 10.63 -44.14 -29.43
C TYR A 12 10.18 -42.66 -29.44
N CYS A 13 8.98 -42.42 -28.98
CA CYS A 13 8.49 -41.07 -28.71
C CYS A 13 9.13 -40.61 -27.39
N ASN A 14 10.20 -39.81 -27.48
CA ASN A 14 10.79 -39.14 -26.34
C ASN A 14 9.84 -38.03 -25.88
N TYR A 15 8.99 -38.32 -24.90
CA TYR A 15 8.31 -37.28 -24.13
C TYR A 15 9.37 -36.59 -23.27
N THR A 16 9.92 -35.49 -23.76
CA THR A 16 10.63 -34.53 -22.94
C THR A 16 9.55 -33.87 -22.05
N LEU A 17 9.47 -34.34 -20.80
CA LEU A 17 8.78 -33.59 -19.73
C LEU A 17 9.47 -32.22 -19.68
N ALA A 18 8.80 -31.21 -20.21
CA ALA A 18 9.18 -29.81 -19.98
C ALA A 18 9.17 -29.61 -18.46
N GLN A 19 10.33 -29.69 -17.85
CA GLN A 19 10.54 -29.31 -16.48
C GLN A 19 10.14 -27.82 -16.41
N THR A 20 8.98 -27.51 -15.85
CA THR A 20 8.57 -26.13 -15.62
C THR A 20 9.66 -25.50 -14.76
N ALA A 21 10.50 -24.69 -15.38
CA ALA A 21 11.54 -23.96 -14.68
C ALA A 21 10.84 -23.19 -13.56
N LYS A 22 11.17 -23.51 -12.30
CA LYS A 22 10.64 -22.79 -11.14
C LYS A 22 11.01 -21.33 -11.36
N LEU A 23 10.00 -20.45 -11.47
CA LEU A 23 10.23 -19.02 -11.62
C LEU A 23 11.23 -18.57 -10.55
N LYS A 24 12.30 -17.91 -10.96
CA LYS A 24 13.25 -17.32 -10.01
C LYS A 24 12.47 -16.34 -9.15
N GLN A 25 12.59 -16.42 -7.83
CA GLN A 25 11.96 -15.48 -6.91
C GLN A 25 12.28 -14.03 -7.34
N PRO A 26 11.28 -13.14 -7.51
CA PRO A 26 11.54 -11.77 -7.92
C PRO A 26 12.16 -10.95 -6.79
N ASN A 27 12.95 -9.95 -7.14
CA ASN A 27 13.12 -8.81 -6.24
C ASN A 27 11.80 -8.06 -6.16
N ILE A 28 11.49 -7.53 -4.99
CA ILE A 28 10.26 -6.78 -4.73
C ILE A 28 10.66 -5.39 -4.23
N VAL A 29 10.28 -4.36 -4.97
CA VAL A 29 10.43 -2.96 -4.57
C VAL A 29 9.03 -2.39 -4.38
N PHE A 30 8.66 -2.12 -3.13
CA PHE A 30 7.38 -1.53 -2.79
C PHE A 30 7.57 -0.05 -2.44
N ILE A 31 7.10 0.84 -3.31
CA ILE A 31 7.16 2.29 -3.16
C ILE A 31 5.81 2.78 -2.63
N LEU A 32 5.83 3.40 -1.46
CA LEU A 32 4.64 3.99 -0.84
C LEU A 32 4.86 5.49 -0.66
N VAL A 33 3.96 6.30 -1.25
CA VAL A 33 4.02 7.77 -1.17
C VAL A 33 2.99 8.25 -0.16
N ASP A 34 3.39 9.13 0.75
CA ASP A 34 2.56 9.61 1.85
C ASP A 34 1.68 10.78 1.41
N ASP A 35 0.37 10.68 1.61
CA ASP A 35 -0.62 11.73 1.30
C ASP A 35 -0.70 12.11 -0.20
N LEU A 36 -0.46 11.18 -1.12
CA LEU A 36 -0.53 11.44 -2.55
C LEU A 36 -1.97 11.39 -3.06
N GLY A 37 -2.44 12.50 -3.65
CA GLY A 37 -3.76 12.59 -4.25
C GLY A 37 -3.92 11.78 -5.53
N TYR A 38 -5.11 11.23 -5.72
CA TYR A 38 -5.45 10.44 -6.91
C TYR A 38 -5.24 11.26 -8.20
N GLY A 39 -5.68 12.53 -8.21
CA GLY A 39 -5.57 13.46 -9.31
C GLY A 39 -4.21 14.17 -9.44
N ASP A 40 -3.27 13.96 -8.50
CA ASP A 40 -1.96 14.58 -8.57
C ASP A 40 -0.99 13.89 -9.54
N CYS A 41 -1.26 12.63 -9.93
CA CYS A 41 -0.41 11.87 -10.85
C CYS A 41 -0.92 11.93 -12.30
N GLY A 42 0.02 12.06 -13.25
CA GLY A 42 -0.29 12.10 -14.68
C GLY A 42 -1.00 10.83 -15.18
N PHE A 43 -0.60 9.64 -14.72
CA PHE A 43 -1.22 8.38 -15.12
C PHE A 43 -2.70 8.23 -14.70
N ASN A 44 -3.17 9.01 -13.72
CA ASN A 44 -4.58 9.13 -13.32
C ASN A 44 -5.30 10.33 -13.96
N GLY A 45 -4.64 11.05 -14.87
CA GLY A 45 -5.20 12.20 -15.58
C GLY A 45 -4.82 13.56 -14.99
N GLY A 46 -3.98 13.62 -13.96
CA GLY A 46 -3.38 14.85 -13.43
C GLY A 46 -2.59 15.62 -14.50
N LYS A 47 -2.78 16.95 -14.56
CA LYS A 47 -2.12 17.78 -15.59
C LYS A 47 -1.25 18.90 -15.01
N GLU A 48 -1.36 19.12 -13.72
CA GLU A 48 -0.73 20.27 -13.07
C GLU A 48 0.69 19.97 -12.60
N ILE A 49 0.95 18.71 -12.20
CA ILE A 49 2.24 18.27 -11.67
C ILE A 49 2.90 17.29 -12.65
N TYR A 50 4.18 17.50 -12.92
CA TYR A 50 4.96 16.63 -13.81
C TYR A 50 5.49 15.42 -13.05
N THR A 51 5.06 14.22 -13.48
CA THR A 51 5.46 12.93 -12.89
C THR A 51 5.96 11.94 -13.95
N PRO A 52 6.94 12.31 -14.81
CA PRO A 52 7.29 11.54 -15.99
C PRO A 52 7.85 10.14 -15.67
N GLN A 53 8.57 9.96 -14.57
CA GLN A 53 9.14 8.65 -14.19
C GLN A 53 8.04 7.72 -13.65
N ILE A 54 7.15 8.24 -12.79
CA ILE A 54 5.97 7.56 -12.27
C ILE A 54 5.06 7.16 -13.43
N ASP A 55 4.75 8.10 -14.34
CA ASP A 55 3.86 7.88 -15.48
C ASP A 55 4.44 6.85 -16.47
N GLN A 56 5.76 6.88 -16.71
CA GLN A 56 6.42 5.91 -17.57
C GLN A 56 6.35 4.49 -16.98
N LEU A 57 6.54 4.34 -15.67
CA LEU A 57 6.39 3.04 -15.00
C LEU A 57 4.94 2.54 -15.05
N ALA A 58 3.97 3.41 -14.79
CA ALA A 58 2.55 3.07 -14.91
C ALA A 58 2.19 2.64 -16.33
N LYS A 59 2.65 3.38 -17.34
CA LYS A 59 2.42 3.11 -18.77
C LYS A 59 3.08 1.80 -19.20
N SER A 60 4.26 1.47 -18.70
CA SER A 60 4.97 0.21 -19.02
C SER A 60 4.60 -0.97 -18.11
N GLY A 61 3.61 -0.79 -17.24
CA GLY A 61 3.06 -1.78 -16.35
C GLY A 61 1.54 -1.86 -16.43
N ALA A 62 0.88 -2.13 -15.31
CA ALA A 62 -0.56 -2.18 -15.16
C ALA A 62 -1.03 -1.17 -14.10
N ILE A 63 -1.93 -0.25 -14.47
CA ILE A 63 -2.59 0.67 -13.54
C ILE A 63 -3.65 -0.11 -12.75
N LEU A 64 -3.65 0.05 -11.44
CA LEU A 64 -4.61 -0.57 -10.52
C LEU A 64 -5.71 0.46 -10.22
N ALA A 65 -6.67 0.60 -11.12
CA ALA A 65 -7.66 1.68 -11.10
C ALA A 65 -8.60 1.66 -9.88
N ASN A 66 -8.74 0.52 -9.22
CA ASN A 66 -9.55 0.34 -8.02
C ASN A 66 -8.74 -0.30 -6.88
N ASN A 67 -7.57 0.28 -6.58
CA ASN A 67 -6.76 -0.08 -5.42
C ASN A 67 -7.24 0.68 -4.19
N TYR A 68 -7.68 -0.04 -3.17
CA TYR A 68 -8.19 0.52 -1.92
C TYR A 68 -7.14 0.44 -0.81
N VAL A 69 -7.18 1.45 0.05
CA VAL A 69 -6.34 1.59 1.24
C VAL A 69 -7.22 2.00 2.43
N GLN A 70 -6.63 2.24 3.58
CA GLN A 70 -7.33 2.82 4.71
C GLN A 70 -7.25 4.36 4.69
N PRO A 71 -8.14 5.08 5.40
CA PRO A 71 -8.22 6.53 5.31
C PRO A 71 -7.00 7.31 5.83
N VAL A 72 -6.08 6.67 6.55
CA VAL A 72 -4.87 7.29 7.13
C VAL A 72 -3.69 6.33 7.16
N CYS A 73 -2.49 6.87 7.39
CA CYS A 73 -1.20 6.21 7.19
C CYS A 73 -0.98 4.92 8.01
N SER A 74 -1.05 4.96 9.36
CA SER A 74 -0.71 3.77 10.18
C SER A 74 -1.62 2.58 9.89
N PRO A 75 -2.96 2.72 9.78
CA PRO A 75 -3.84 1.63 9.38
C PRO A 75 -3.49 1.02 8.03
N THR A 76 -3.20 1.84 7.01
CA THR A 76 -2.80 1.34 5.70
C THR A 76 -1.48 0.58 5.75
N ARG A 77 -0.49 1.09 6.46
CA ARG A 77 0.83 0.45 6.62
C ARG A 77 0.70 -0.86 7.40
N ALA A 78 -0.14 -0.90 8.45
CA ALA A 78 -0.49 -2.13 9.16
C ALA A 78 -1.14 -3.14 8.21
N CYS A 79 -2.13 -2.72 7.41
CA CYS A 79 -2.80 -3.55 6.41
C CYS A 79 -1.81 -4.16 5.42
N LEU A 80 -0.92 -3.34 4.84
CA LEU A 80 0.11 -3.79 3.90
C LEU A 80 1.00 -4.87 4.51
N LEU A 81 1.48 -4.62 5.72
CA LEU A 81 2.49 -5.48 6.35
C LEU A 81 1.91 -6.72 7.04
N THR A 82 0.61 -6.80 7.28
CA THR A 82 -0.01 -7.96 7.94
C THR A 82 -0.99 -8.73 7.07
N GLY A 83 -1.48 -8.12 5.98
CA GLY A 83 -2.57 -8.66 5.19
C GLY A 83 -3.92 -8.66 5.93
N ARG A 84 -4.07 -7.82 6.97
CA ARG A 84 -5.23 -7.81 7.86
C ARG A 84 -5.85 -6.42 7.96
N TYR A 85 -7.17 -6.37 8.05
CA TYR A 85 -7.90 -5.12 8.27
C TYR A 85 -7.64 -4.52 9.66
N PRO A 86 -7.85 -3.20 9.84
CA PRO A 86 -7.78 -2.55 11.15
C PRO A 86 -8.71 -3.19 12.19
N THR A 87 -9.84 -3.75 11.75
CA THR A 87 -10.79 -4.50 12.58
C THR A 87 -10.18 -5.73 13.26
N HIS A 88 -9.11 -6.27 12.72
CA HIS A 88 -8.43 -7.45 13.28
C HIS A 88 -7.09 -7.12 13.93
N THR A 89 -6.47 -5.98 13.58
CA THR A 89 -5.21 -5.54 14.21
C THR A 89 -5.41 -4.55 15.35
N GLY A 90 -6.57 -3.86 15.38
CA GLY A 90 -6.85 -2.76 16.32
C GLY A 90 -6.15 -1.44 15.95
N VAL A 91 -5.42 -1.38 14.83
CA VAL A 91 -4.76 -0.17 14.34
C VAL A 91 -5.73 0.61 13.45
N TYR A 92 -6.64 1.35 14.07
CA TYR A 92 -7.65 2.16 13.35
C TYR A 92 -7.19 3.57 13.07
N ASN A 93 -6.23 4.09 13.85
CA ASN A 93 -5.79 5.48 13.78
C ASN A 93 -4.28 5.56 13.65
N ILE A 94 -3.78 6.78 13.41
CA ILE A 94 -2.34 7.08 13.43
C ILE A 94 -1.77 6.78 14.81
N ILE A 95 -0.54 6.28 14.83
CA ILE A 95 0.22 6.10 16.06
C ILE A 95 0.92 7.43 16.33
N THR A 96 0.50 8.10 17.42
CA THR A 96 1.00 9.43 17.78
C THR A 96 2.38 9.34 18.44
N PRO A 97 3.19 10.41 18.39
CA PRO A 97 4.44 10.48 19.16
C PRO A 97 4.19 10.27 20.64
N GLY A 98 5.02 9.43 21.28
CA GLY A 98 4.86 9.06 22.69
C GLY A 98 3.83 7.97 22.96
N ALA A 99 3.17 7.42 21.92
CA ALA A 99 2.28 6.29 22.12
C ALA A 99 3.04 5.06 22.63
N THR A 100 2.49 4.41 23.66
CA THR A 100 3.03 3.19 24.26
C THR A 100 2.62 1.91 23.54
N TRP A 101 1.99 2.05 22.37
CA TRP A 101 1.47 0.97 21.52
C TRP A 101 1.96 1.08 20.07
N GLY A 102 1.84 -0.02 19.34
CA GLY A 102 2.20 -0.11 17.92
C GLY A 102 1.49 -1.27 17.24
N LEU A 103 2.01 -1.68 16.09
CA LEU A 103 1.54 -2.88 15.39
C LEU A 103 1.65 -4.08 16.34
N PRO A 104 0.55 -4.84 16.61
CA PRO A 104 0.58 -5.94 17.57
C PRO A 104 1.75 -6.89 17.35
N LEU A 105 2.43 -7.26 18.45
CA LEU A 105 3.63 -8.10 18.37
C LEU A 105 3.35 -9.55 17.95
N ASN A 106 2.11 -10.01 18.06
CA ASN A 106 1.66 -11.31 17.57
C ASN A 106 1.34 -11.34 16.07
N GLU A 107 1.38 -10.18 15.37
CA GLU A 107 1.25 -10.14 13.92
C GLU A 107 2.58 -10.52 13.27
N THR A 108 2.54 -11.40 12.27
CA THR A 108 3.69 -11.69 11.40
C THR A 108 3.71 -10.69 10.26
N THR A 109 4.77 -9.90 10.13
CA THR A 109 4.84 -8.91 9.05
C THR A 109 5.21 -9.54 7.71
N LEU A 110 4.93 -8.84 6.61
CA LEU A 110 5.38 -9.22 5.27
C LEU A 110 6.91 -9.36 5.21
N ALA A 111 7.64 -8.51 5.94
CA ALA A 111 9.10 -8.61 6.02
C ALA A 111 9.54 -9.88 6.76
N ASP A 112 8.89 -10.25 7.89
CA ASP A 112 9.14 -11.52 8.57
C ASP A 112 8.88 -12.71 7.64
N ALA A 113 7.75 -12.70 6.93
CA ALA A 113 7.37 -13.79 6.03
C ALA A 113 8.31 -13.91 4.83
N LEU A 114 8.71 -12.81 4.20
CA LEU A 114 9.66 -12.84 3.08
C LEU A 114 11.06 -13.22 3.54
N LYS A 115 11.52 -12.73 4.69
CA LYS A 115 12.79 -13.13 5.31
C LYS A 115 12.84 -14.64 5.54
N ALA A 116 11.77 -15.25 6.07
CA ALA A 116 11.64 -16.69 6.25
C ALA A 116 11.68 -17.45 4.91
N ASN A 117 11.39 -16.79 3.79
CA ASN A 117 11.50 -17.34 2.44
C ASN A 117 12.80 -16.96 1.72
N GLY A 118 13.83 -16.53 2.47
CA GLY A 118 15.20 -16.32 1.95
C GLY A 118 15.47 -14.93 1.39
N TYR A 119 14.54 -13.97 1.52
CA TYR A 119 14.77 -12.59 1.10
C TYR A 119 15.71 -11.85 2.04
N GLN A 120 16.53 -10.99 1.48
CA GLN A 120 17.11 -9.85 2.18
C GLN A 120 16.02 -8.79 2.32
N THR A 121 15.85 -8.22 3.49
CA THR A 121 14.73 -7.32 3.76
C THR A 121 15.23 -5.94 4.21
N ALA A 122 14.77 -4.88 3.57
CA ALA A 122 15.17 -3.53 3.89
C ALA A 122 14.00 -2.55 3.85
N ILE A 123 14.02 -1.59 4.75
CA ILE A 123 13.13 -0.43 4.74
C ILE A 123 13.95 0.86 4.73
N THR A 124 13.60 1.78 3.82
CA THR A 124 14.18 3.13 3.80
C THR A 124 13.06 4.16 3.70
N GLY A 125 12.86 4.93 4.78
CA GLY A 125 11.81 5.94 4.91
C GLY A 125 10.99 5.84 6.19
N LYS A 126 9.69 6.14 6.07
CA LYS A 126 8.73 6.25 7.18
C LYS A 126 8.22 4.89 7.66
N TRP A 127 8.35 4.61 8.96
CA TRP A 127 7.79 3.41 9.59
C TRP A 127 6.33 3.56 10.01
N HIS A 128 6.07 4.41 10.98
CA HIS A 128 4.76 4.80 11.54
C HIS A 128 3.91 3.65 12.11
N LEU A 129 4.55 2.61 12.67
CA LEU A 129 3.86 1.44 13.27
C LEU A 129 4.33 1.12 14.70
N GLY A 130 4.87 2.12 15.39
CA GLY A 130 5.33 2.03 16.79
C GLY A 130 6.83 2.23 16.90
N GLU A 131 7.24 2.84 18.03
CA GLU A 131 8.62 3.28 18.26
C GLU A 131 9.06 3.12 19.71
N PHE A 132 8.11 3.20 20.65
CA PHE A 132 8.35 3.30 22.08
C PHE A 132 9.29 2.20 22.60
N GLU A 133 9.06 0.97 22.17
CA GLU A 133 9.92 -0.17 22.49
C GLU A 133 10.58 -0.72 21.23
N LYS A 134 11.79 -1.26 21.37
CA LYS A 134 12.53 -1.90 20.27
C LYS A 134 11.73 -3.00 19.56
N ALA A 135 10.83 -3.69 20.27
CA ALA A 135 9.99 -4.74 19.72
C ALA A 135 9.04 -4.25 18.63
N PHE A 136 8.67 -2.96 18.64
CA PHE A 136 7.82 -2.34 17.60
C PHE A 136 8.63 -1.77 16.42
N GLN A 137 9.95 -1.65 16.55
CA GLN A 137 10.78 -1.04 15.51
C GLN A 137 11.04 -2.00 14.34
N PRO A 138 11.32 -1.49 13.13
CA PRO A 138 11.43 -2.30 11.90
C PRO A 138 12.38 -3.50 12.01
N ASN A 139 13.54 -3.34 12.67
CA ASN A 139 14.52 -4.43 12.80
C ASN A 139 14.00 -5.62 13.63
N ALA A 140 13.08 -5.36 14.57
CA ALA A 140 12.40 -6.42 15.33
C ALA A 140 11.15 -6.95 14.60
N ARG A 141 10.80 -6.38 13.44
CA ARG A 141 9.63 -6.69 12.63
C ARG A 141 10.02 -7.16 11.23
N GLY A 142 11.11 -7.93 11.15
CA GLY A 142 11.51 -8.66 9.95
C GLY A 142 12.47 -7.93 9.00
N PHE A 143 12.78 -6.64 9.20
CA PHE A 143 13.72 -5.92 8.35
C PHE A 143 15.16 -6.09 8.82
N ASP A 144 16.04 -6.58 7.94
CA ASP A 144 17.49 -6.69 8.18
C ASP A 144 18.15 -5.31 8.25
N LEU A 145 17.72 -4.41 7.37
CA LEU A 145 18.21 -3.04 7.28
C LEU A 145 17.06 -2.05 7.46
N GLN A 146 17.30 -1.03 8.30
CA GLN A 146 16.40 0.09 8.50
C GLN A 146 17.16 1.41 8.34
N TYR A 147 16.58 2.33 7.57
CA TYR A 147 17.04 3.70 7.46
C TYR A 147 15.84 4.64 7.32
N GLY A 148 15.85 5.78 8.04
CA GLY A 148 14.76 6.75 8.02
C GLY A 148 14.16 6.98 9.39
N HIS A 149 12.86 7.27 9.46
CA HIS A 149 12.21 7.76 10.67
C HIS A 149 11.06 6.86 11.14
N PHE A 150 10.73 6.96 12.43
CA PHE A 150 9.69 6.15 13.04
C PHE A 150 8.34 6.85 13.12
N PHE A 151 8.30 8.17 13.25
CA PHE A 151 7.06 8.94 13.36
C PHE A 151 6.31 9.15 12.05
N GLY A 152 5.11 9.74 12.18
CA GLY A 152 4.22 10.01 11.06
C GLY A 152 4.69 11.14 10.14
N SER A 153 5.43 12.12 10.66
CA SER A 153 5.98 13.24 9.90
C SER A 153 7.19 13.82 10.60
N ILE A 154 8.11 14.36 9.81
CA ILE A 154 9.34 15.01 10.28
C ILE A 154 9.59 16.30 9.49
N ASP A 155 10.44 17.17 10.00
CA ASP A 155 11.06 18.23 9.21
C ASP A 155 12.01 17.60 8.17
N TYR A 156 11.91 18.01 6.90
CA TYR A 156 12.61 17.36 5.78
C TYR A 156 14.11 17.60 5.74
N TYR A 157 14.62 18.57 6.52
CA TYR A 157 16.03 18.93 6.54
C TYR A 157 16.71 18.67 7.88
N THR A 158 16.00 18.94 8.98
CA THR A 158 16.53 18.69 10.33
C THR A 158 16.24 17.29 10.82
N HIS A 159 15.28 16.60 10.15
CA HIS A 159 14.78 15.28 10.51
C HIS A 159 14.20 15.20 11.93
N ASN A 160 13.78 16.35 12.46
CA ASN A 160 13.22 16.44 13.80
C ASN A 160 11.68 16.30 13.77
N ARG A 161 11.16 15.69 14.83
CA ARG A 161 9.77 15.72 15.19
C ARG A 161 9.64 16.33 16.59
N ASN A 162 8.83 17.41 16.75
CA ASN A 162 8.65 18.10 18.03
C ASN A 162 10.00 18.45 18.71
N ASN A 163 10.96 18.98 17.96
CA ASN A 163 12.32 19.31 18.39
C ASN A 163 13.18 18.11 18.84
N GLN A 164 12.76 16.89 18.56
CA GLN A 164 13.55 15.68 18.83
C GLN A 164 13.95 15.04 17.52
N LEU A 165 15.17 14.55 17.41
CA LEU A 165 15.68 13.85 16.25
C LEU A 165 14.90 12.54 16.07
N ASP A 166 14.31 12.38 14.89
CA ASP A 166 13.62 11.15 14.45
C ASP A 166 14.22 10.68 13.12
N TRP A 167 15.49 10.29 13.16
CA TRP A 167 16.21 9.75 12.03
C TRP A 167 17.19 8.69 12.49
N TYR A 168 17.10 7.49 11.92
CA TYR A 168 17.79 6.32 12.45
C TYR A 168 18.41 5.47 11.35
N ARG A 169 19.46 4.74 11.72
CA ARG A 169 20.00 3.59 10.98
C ARG A 169 20.02 2.39 11.93
N ASN A 170 19.24 1.35 11.61
CA ASN A 170 19.09 0.14 12.44
C ASN A 170 18.79 0.44 13.91
N GLY A 171 17.86 1.35 14.16
CA GLY A 171 17.46 1.79 15.49
C GLY A 171 18.46 2.69 16.22
N ILE A 172 19.59 3.05 15.58
CA ILE A 172 20.59 3.96 16.14
C ILE A 172 20.32 5.36 15.57
N PRO A 173 20.15 6.40 16.44
CA PRO A 173 19.97 7.77 15.99
C PRO A 173 21.11 8.24 15.09
N LEU A 174 20.76 8.89 13.98
CA LEU A 174 21.72 9.37 12.99
C LEU A 174 21.48 10.86 12.71
N ASN A 175 22.42 11.71 13.12
CA ASN A 175 22.36 13.13 12.82
C ASN A 175 23.13 13.39 11.53
N GLU A 176 22.42 13.50 10.42
CA GLU A 176 22.99 13.84 9.11
C GLU A 176 22.23 14.99 8.46
N LYS A 177 22.86 15.65 7.49
CA LYS A 177 22.26 16.76 6.75
C LYS A 177 21.80 16.30 5.37
N GLY A 178 20.71 16.86 4.91
CA GLY A 178 20.19 16.61 3.58
C GLY A 178 18.67 16.70 3.52
N TYR A 179 18.14 16.68 2.34
CA TYR A 179 16.70 16.60 2.11
C TYR A 179 16.25 15.13 2.23
N SER A 180 15.31 14.85 3.12
CA SER A 180 14.94 13.45 3.47
C SER A 180 14.60 12.58 2.27
N THR A 181 13.89 13.12 1.26
CA THR A 181 13.57 12.37 0.03
C THR A 181 14.84 11.95 -0.72
N GLU A 182 15.85 12.80 -0.78
CA GLU A 182 17.14 12.47 -1.41
C GLU A 182 17.92 11.43 -0.60
N LEU A 183 17.96 11.58 0.73
CA LEU A 183 18.64 10.63 1.62
C LEU A 183 18.02 9.24 1.54
N ILE A 184 16.67 9.14 1.57
CA ILE A 184 15.92 7.91 1.38
C ILE A 184 16.29 7.26 0.04
N THR A 185 16.35 8.07 -1.02
CA THR A 185 16.70 7.61 -2.37
C THR A 185 18.14 7.09 -2.45
N GLN A 186 19.09 7.82 -1.89
CA GLN A 186 20.51 7.45 -1.86
C GLN A 186 20.70 6.11 -1.13
N GLU A 187 20.03 5.94 0.02
CA GLU A 187 20.10 4.68 0.76
C GLU A 187 19.43 3.53 0.01
N ALA A 188 18.27 3.76 -0.65
CA ALA A 188 17.62 2.75 -1.50
C ALA A 188 18.55 2.31 -2.65
N CYS A 189 19.19 3.25 -3.33
CA CYS A 189 20.15 2.96 -4.38
C CYS A 189 21.36 2.17 -3.84
N LYS A 190 21.92 2.58 -2.71
CA LYS A 190 23.01 1.87 -2.05
C LYS A 190 22.65 0.43 -1.69
N ILE A 191 21.44 0.20 -1.15
CA ILE A 191 20.95 -1.15 -0.84
C ILE A 191 20.87 -2.00 -2.11
N ILE A 192 20.35 -1.45 -3.21
CA ILE A 192 20.28 -2.14 -4.51
C ILE A 192 21.69 -2.50 -5.03
N GLU A 193 22.65 -1.59 -4.93
CA GLU A 193 24.03 -1.77 -5.40
C GLU A 193 24.82 -2.79 -4.56
N THR A 194 24.49 -2.92 -3.27
CA THR A 194 25.24 -3.75 -2.32
C THR A 194 24.52 -5.04 -1.94
N THR A 195 23.32 -5.30 -2.51
CA THR A 195 22.57 -6.51 -2.24
C THR A 195 23.32 -7.76 -2.71
N ASP A 196 23.20 -8.86 -1.97
CA ASP A 196 23.74 -10.16 -2.39
C ASP A 196 22.95 -10.68 -3.61
N PRO A 197 23.57 -10.79 -4.79
CA PRO A 197 22.86 -11.18 -6.01
C PRO A 197 22.35 -12.62 -6.02
N THR A 198 22.75 -13.44 -5.03
CA THR A 198 22.28 -14.81 -4.86
C THR A 198 20.97 -14.94 -4.12
N LYS A 199 20.52 -13.85 -3.46
CA LYS A 199 19.27 -13.78 -2.69
C LYS A 199 18.33 -12.76 -3.28
N PRO A 200 17.01 -12.99 -3.28
CA PRO A 200 16.05 -11.98 -3.66
C PRO A 200 16.01 -10.86 -2.62
N LEU A 201 15.69 -9.65 -3.07
CA LEU A 201 15.58 -8.46 -2.25
C LEU A 201 14.10 -8.07 -2.07
N PHE A 202 13.68 -7.82 -0.83
CA PHE A 202 12.47 -7.05 -0.51
C PHE A 202 12.89 -5.67 0.01
N LEU A 203 12.66 -4.64 -0.79
CA LEU A 203 12.94 -3.25 -0.47
C LEU A 203 11.63 -2.47 -0.36
N TYR A 204 11.28 -2.09 0.87
CA TYR A 204 10.14 -1.22 1.16
C TYR A 204 10.63 0.23 1.26
N ILE A 205 10.09 1.10 0.39
CA ILE A 205 10.48 2.52 0.30
C ILE A 205 9.24 3.37 0.60
N PRO A 206 8.88 3.53 1.86
CA PRO A 206 7.82 4.45 2.28
C PRO A 206 8.37 5.87 2.39
N PHE A 207 8.28 6.65 1.32
CA PHE A 207 8.63 8.05 1.35
C PHE A 207 7.78 8.81 2.39
N ASN A 208 8.39 9.77 3.11
CA ASN A 208 7.63 10.76 3.85
C ASN A 208 7.08 11.88 2.94
N GLY A 209 7.59 12.01 1.72
CA GLY A 209 6.98 12.84 0.68
C GLY A 209 5.65 12.22 0.23
N ILE A 210 4.64 13.04 0.06
CA ILE A 210 4.56 14.50 0.03
C ILE A 210 3.82 15.08 1.25
N HIS A 211 3.85 14.37 2.37
CA HIS A 211 3.19 14.76 3.62
C HIS A 211 3.73 16.09 4.18
N ALA A 212 2.89 16.88 4.83
CA ALA A 212 3.33 18.09 5.55
C ALA A 212 4.40 17.77 6.64
N PRO A 213 5.31 18.71 6.96
CA PRO A 213 5.40 20.09 6.49
C PRO A 213 5.82 20.19 5.02
N PHE A 214 5.22 21.13 4.29
CA PHE A 214 5.55 21.31 2.87
C PHE A 214 6.90 22.01 2.72
N GLN A 215 7.92 21.21 2.53
CA GLN A 215 9.32 21.63 2.43
C GLN A 215 9.99 20.93 1.24
N VAL A 216 10.65 21.68 0.38
CA VAL A 216 11.32 21.15 -0.79
C VAL A 216 12.42 22.10 -1.25
N PRO A 217 13.52 21.63 -1.85
CA PRO A 217 14.52 22.50 -2.45
C PRO A 217 13.92 23.45 -3.49
N GLU A 218 14.40 24.71 -3.50
CA GLU A 218 13.86 25.78 -4.36
C GLU A 218 13.86 25.41 -5.86
N ALA A 219 14.79 24.59 -6.30
CA ALA A 219 14.87 24.13 -7.68
C ALA A 219 13.57 23.46 -8.14
N TYR A 220 12.90 22.71 -7.27
CA TYR A 220 11.64 22.04 -7.61
C TYR A 220 10.44 23.00 -7.60
N THR A 221 10.40 23.99 -6.70
CA THR A 221 9.30 24.99 -6.72
C THR A 221 9.35 25.86 -7.96
N LYS A 222 10.54 26.13 -8.50
CA LYS A 222 10.75 26.90 -9.76
C LYS A 222 10.14 26.20 -10.98
N LEU A 223 9.89 24.89 -10.94
CA LEU A 223 9.20 24.18 -12.02
C LEU A 223 7.72 24.59 -12.13
N TYR A 224 7.15 25.20 -11.08
CA TYR A 224 5.73 25.53 -10.96
C TYR A 224 5.48 27.00 -10.64
N PRO A 225 5.94 27.95 -11.49
CA PRO A 225 5.80 29.39 -11.22
C PRO A 225 4.33 29.87 -11.20
N GLN A 226 3.43 29.10 -11.83
CA GLN A 226 1.99 29.37 -11.85
C GLN A 226 1.29 29.00 -10.54
N LEU A 227 1.87 28.10 -9.72
CA LEU A 227 1.32 27.69 -8.44
C LEU A 227 1.86 28.58 -7.31
N LYS A 228 1.16 28.61 -6.16
CA LYS A 228 1.56 29.42 -5.00
C LYS A 228 1.39 28.64 -3.68
N GLY A 229 2.12 29.10 -2.67
CA GLY A 229 1.98 28.61 -1.31
C GLY A 229 2.26 27.10 -1.17
N ASN A 230 1.44 26.42 -0.38
CA ASN A 230 1.64 24.99 -0.11
C ASN A 230 1.35 24.11 -1.33
N ARG A 231 0.49 24.52 -2.27
CA ARG A 231 0.26 23.77 -3.52
C ARG A 231 1.50 23.74 -4.39
N GLN A 232 2.21 24.86 -4.50
CA GLN A 232 3.48 24.94 -5.24
C GLN A 232 4.56 24.05 -4.60
N LYS A 233 4.65 24.10 -3.28
CA LYS A 233 5.62 23.25 -2.54
C LYS A 233 5.30 21.76 -2.71
N LEU A 234 4.02 21.38 -2.57
CA LEU A 234 3.55 20.01 -2.78
C LEU A 234 3.90 19.52 -4.18
N ALA A 235 3.66 20.32 -5.22
CA ALA A 235 4.03 20.01 -6.60
C ALA A 235 5.53 19.75 -6.74
N GLY A 236 6.36 20.62 -6.13
CA GLY A 236 7.80 20.44 -6.09
C GLY A 236 8.21 19.16 -5.32
N MET A 237 7.57 18.85 -4.20
CA MET A 237 7.82 17.62 -3.43
C MET A 237 7.49 16.37 -4.25
N LEU A 238 6.39 16.37 -5.00
CA LEU A 238 6.03 15.24 -5.86
C LEU A 238 7.02 15.07 -7.01
N SER A 239 7.51 16.17 -7.61
CA SER A 239 8.58 16.10 -8.61
C SER A 239 9.88 15.55 -8.04
N ALA A 240 10.21 15.88 -6.77
CA ALA A 240 11.38 15.29 -6.10
C ALA A 240 11.22 13.78 -5.88
N VAL A 241 10.02 13.31 -5.53
CA VAL A 241 9.70 11.87 -5.42
C VAL A 241 9.75 11.20 -6.80
N ASP A 242 9.24 11.85 -7.84
CA ASP A 242 9.30 11.33 -9.22
C ASP A 242 10.75 11.13 -9.67
N GLU A 243 11.61 12.13 -9.47
CA GLU A 243 13.05 12.04 -9.78
C GLU A 243 13.73 10.93 -8.96
N ALA A 244 13.36 10.78 -7.68
CA ALA A 244 13.85 9.73 -6.79
C ALA A 244 13.52 8.34 -7.36
N ILE A 245 12.29 8.12 -7.82
CA ILE A 245 11.86 6.88 -8.44
C ILE A 245 12.65 6.60 -9.72
N GLY A 246 12.88 7.61 -10.55
CA GLY A 246 13.74 7.49 -11.73
C GLY A 246 15.17 7.04 -11.38
N LYS A 247 15.77 7.58 -10.32
CA LYS A 247 17.10 7.17 -9.82
C LYS A 247 17.12 5.71 -9.36
N ILE A 248 16.11 5.29 -8.61
CA ILE A 248 15.95 3.90 -8.13
C ILE A 248 15.86 2.93 -9.31
N VAL A 249 15.00 3.21 -10.29
CA VAL A 249 14.84 2.37 -11.50
C VAL A 249 16.14 2.29 -12.30
N ASN A 250 16.84 3.43 -12.47
CA ASN A 250 18.12 3.46 -13.16
C ASN A 250 19.18 2.64 -12.42
N THR A 251 19.18 2.67 -11.09
CA THR A 251 20.10 1.85 -10.26
C THR A 251 19.79 0.36 -10.43
N LEU A 252 18.51 -0.06 -10.44
CA LEU A 252 18.11 -1.43 -10.73
C LEU A 252 18.59 -1.89 -12.12
N ASN A 253 18.50 -1.02 -13.14
CA ASN A 253 19.00 -1.30 -14.48
C ASN A 253 20.52 -1.50 -14.49
N LYS A 254 21.27 -0.59 -13.85
CA LYS A 254 22.75 -0.66 -13.77
C LYS A 254 23.23 -1.89 -13.02
N ALA A 255 22.49 -2.30 -11.97
CA ALA A 255 22.78 -3.49 -11.20
C ALA A 255 22.37 -4.82 -11.92
N GLY A 256 21.71 -4.74 -13.09
CA GLY A 256 21.21 -5.92 -13.80
C GLY A 256 20.03 -6.61 -13.11
N LEU A 257 19.35 -5.94 -12.19
CA LEU A 257 18.26 -6.51 -11.37
C LEU A 257 16.88 -6.22 -11.94
N ARG A 258 16.73 -5.22 -12.85
CA ARG A 258 15.45 -4.68 -13.28
C ARG A 258 14.50 -5.71 -13.87
N GLU A 259 14.99 -6.61 -14.70
CA GLU A 259 14.17 -7.61 -15.41
C GLU A 259 13.51 -8.60 -14.43
N ASN A 260 14.16 -8.91 -13.31
CA ASN A 260 13.61 -9.76 -12.26
C ASN A 260 13.16 -8.97 -11.03
N THR A 261 12.67 -7.74 -11.22
CA THR A 261 12.18 -6.87 -10.13
C THR A 261 10.73 -6.47 -10.38
N LEU A 262 9.87 -6.86 -9.45
CA LEU A 262 8.50 -6.39 -9.33
C LEU A 262 8.53 -5.03 -8.60
N ILE A 263 8.11 -3.97 -9.26
CA ILE A 263 7.89 -2.64 -8.67
C ILE A 263 6.40 -2.47 -8.42
N ILE A 264 6.04 -2.13 -7.19
CA ILE A 264 4.68 -1.77 -6.77
C ILE A 264 4.73 -0.33 -6.29
N PHE A 265 3.82 0.49 -6.78
CA PHE A 265 3.63 1.88 -6.38
C PHE A 265 2.22 2.07 -5.82
N SER A 266 2.10 2.76 -4.69
CA SER A 266 0.81 3.14 -4.13
C SER A 266 0.93 4.41 -3.28
N SER A 267 -0.18 5.17 -3.15
CA SER A 267 -0.36 6.06 -2.02
C SER A 267 -0.82 5.28 -0.79
N ASP A 268 -0.59 5.82 0.41
CA ASP A 268 -1.08 5.20 1.65
C ASP A 268 -2.49 5.65 2.06
N ASN A 269 -2.96 6.79 1.57
CA ASN A 269 -4.33 7.30 1.69
C ASN A 269 -4.57 8.39 0.65
N GLY A 270 -5.79 8.90 0.57
CA GLY A 270 -6.06 10.08 -0.25
C GLY A 270 -5.41 11.34 0.34
N ALA A 271 -5.09 12.32 -0.50
CA ALA A 271 -4.45 13.55 -0.07
C ALA A 271 -5.36 14.41 0.80
N PRO A 272 -4.83 15.05 1.86
CA PRO A 272 -5.49 16.21 2.44
C PRO A 272 -5.23 17.46 1.55
N PRO A 273 -6.01 18.55 1.70
CA PRO A 273 -5.65 19.80 1.07
C PRO A 273 -4.24 20.27 1.44
N PRO A 274 -3.42 20.73 0.46
CA PRO A 274 -3.77 21.16 -0.88
C PRO A 274 -3.61 20.10 -1.98
N GLY A 275 -3.55 18.80 -1.67
CA GLY A 275 -3.51 17.74 -2.65
C GLY A 275 -4.83 17.60 -3.43
N ASP A 276 -4.77 16.95 -4.60
CA ASP A 276 -5.90 16.81 -5.52
C ASP A 276 -6.34 15.34 -5.61
N ASN A 277 -7.56 15.05 -5.18
CA ASN A 277 -8.18 13.72 -5.30
C ASN A 277 -9.19 13.64 -6.46
N THR A 278 -9.31 14.67 -7.29
CA THR A 278 -10.31 14.67 -8.37
C THR A 278 -10.14 13.48 -9.31
N PRO A 279 -11.26 12.91 -9.83
CA PRO A 279 -12.66 13.32 -9.65
C PRO A 279 -13.33 12.74 -8.39
N LEU A 280 -12.59 12.17 -7.46
CA LEU A 280 -13.09 11.46 -6.29
C LEU A 280 -13.54 12.43 -5.20
N ARG A 281 -14.59 12.05 -4.48
CA ARG A 281 -15.14 12.86 -3.40
C ARG A 281 -14.26 12.80 -2.16
N ASP A 282 -14.08 13.97 -1.52
CA ASP A 282 -13.48 14.13 -0.20
C ASP A 282 -11.96 13.85 -0.16
N PHE A 283 -11.40 13.56 1.02
CA PHE A 283 -9.96 13.55 1.25
C PHE A 283 -9.58 12.63 2.43
N LYS A 284 -8.30 12.58 2.76
CA LYS A 284 -7.71 11.87 3.90
C LYS A 284 -8.62 11.88 5.13
N ALA A 285 -8.62 10.79 5.89
CA ALA A 285 -9.41 10.52 7.09
C ALA A 285 -10.93 10.30 6.84
N THR A 286 -11.39 10.30 5.59
CA THR A 286 -12.76 9.94 5.23
C THR A 286 -12.84 8.60 4.51
N VAL A 287 -13.99 7.96 4.55
CA VAL A 287 -14.25 6.69 3.84
C VAL A 287 -14.91 6.88 2.47
N TYR A 288 -14.96 8.13 1.99
CA TYR A 288 -15.30 8.42 0.59
C TYR A 288 -14.13 8.04 -0.34
N GLU A 289 -14.40 7.89 -1.63
CA GLU A 289 -13.38 7.44 -2.60
C GLU A 289 -12.10 8.28 -2.54
N GLY A 290 -12.23 9.62 -2.38
CA GLY A 290 -11.06 10.50 -2.27
C GLY A 290 -10.20 10.30 -1.01
N GLY A 291 -10.70 9.59 0.00
CA GLY A 291 -9.92 9.22 1.19
C GLY A 291 -9.26 7.85 1.11
N ILE A 292 -9.84 6.91 0.34
CA ILE A 292 -9.48 5.48 0.41
C ILE A 292 -9.09 4.84 -0.93
N LYS A 293 -9.28 5.51 -2.06
CA LYS A 293 -8.87 5.01 -3.37
C LYS A 293 -7.53 5.63 -3.74
N ALA A 294 -6.49 4.83 -3.67
CA ALA A 294 -5.11 5.27 -3.87
C ALA A 294 -4.68 5.21 -5.35
N ALA A 295 -3.87 6.19 -5.76
CA ALA A 295 -3.11 6.11 -7.00
C ALA A 295 -2.14 4.93 -6.91
N ALA A 296 -2.25 3.95 -7.81
CA ALA A 296 -1.44 2.73 -7.75
C ALA A 296 -1.20 2.10 -9.12
N PHE A 297 -0.05 1.48 -9.27
CA PHE A 297 0.29 0.62 -10.40
C PHE A 297 1.28 -0.48 -9.99
N VAL A 298 1.44 -1.45 -10.87
CA VAL A 298 2.43 -2.52 -10.76
C VAL A 298 3.21 -2.64 -12.06
N ASN A 299 4.52 -2.86 -11.94
CA ASN A 299 5.41 -2.98 -13.10
C ASN A 299 6.44 -4.09 -12.90
N TRP A 300 6.45 -5.06 -13.79
CA TRP A 300 7.46 -6.12 -13.86
C TRP A 300 7.62 -6.55 -15.32
N PRO A 301 8.77 -6.24 -15.96
CA PRO A 301 9.00 -6.58 -17.37
C PRO A 301 8.80 -8.07 -17.65
N GLY A 302 8.10 -8.39 -18.74
CA GLY A 302 7.82 -9.76 -19.14
C GLY A 302 6.80 -10.53 -18.29
N HIS A 303 6.36 -10.00 -17.15
CA HIS A 303 5.41 -10.65 -16.23
C HIS A 303 4.11 -9.90 -16.05
N VAL A 304 4.12 -8.59 -16.21
CA VAL A 304 2.92 -7.73 -16.19
C VAL A 304 2.72 -7.13 -17.57
N ASN A 305 1.51 -7.24 -18.11
CA ASN A 305 1.19 -6.69 -19.44
C ASN A 305 1.26 -5.16 -19.42
N SER A 306 2.12 -4.61 -20.27
CA SER A 306 2.29 -3.16 -20.41
C SER A 306 1.03 -2.48 -20.94
N GLY A 307 0.74 -1.28 -20.45
CA GLY A 307 -0.36 -0.44 -20.89
C GLY A 307 -1.75 -0.95 -20.51
N THR A 308 -1.84 -1.85 -19.54
CA THR A 308 -3.12 -2.36 -19.06
C THR A 308 -3.68 -1.55 -17.90
N THR A 309 -5.00 -1.57 -17.74
CA THR A 309 -5.70 -1.01 -16.59
C THR A 309 -6.56 -2.09 -15.96
N ILE A 310 -6.27 -2.40 -14.71
CA ILE A 310 -7.02 -3.38 -13.91
C ILE A 310 -8.13 -2.64 -13.17
N THR A 311 -9.38 -2.90 -13.58
CA THR A 311 -10.58 -2.28 -12.99
C THR A 311 -11.20 -3.14 -11.89
N ALA A 312 -10.81 -4.40 -11.77
CA ALA A 312 -11.26 -5.25 -10.67
C ALA A 312 -10.76 -4.69 -9.32
N PRO A 313 -11.62 -4.56 -8.30
CA PRO A 313 -11.25 -3.96 -7.03
C PRO A 313 -10.32 -4.87 -6.23
N MET A 314 -9.34 -4.25 -5.58
CA MET A 314 -8.43 -4.86 -4.62
C MET A 314 -8.17 -3.93 -3.43
N HIS A 315 -7.60 -4.47 -2.38
CA HIS A 315 -7.19 -3.70 -1.21
C HIS A 315 -5.69 -3.92 -0.91
N ILE A 316 -5.04 -2.98 -0.26
CA ILE A 316 -3.60 -3.06 0.04
C ILE A 316 -3.21 -4.28 0.87
N ILE A 317 -4.16 -4.88 1.64
CA ILE A 317 -3.97 -6.15 2.36
C ILE A 317 -3.59 -7.32 1.44
N ASP A 318 -3.96 -7.24 0.17
CA ASP A 318 -3.80 -8.32 -0.80
C ASP A 318 -2.33 -8.52 -1.20
N TRP A 319 -1.51 -7.50 -1.02
CA TRP A 319 -0.08 -7.62 -1.28
C TRP A 319 0.60 -8.63 -0.36
N TYR A 320 0.13 -8.79 0.88
CA TYR A 320 0.69 -9.77 1.80
C TYR A 320 0.64 -11.20 1.26
N PRO A 321 -0.54 -11.81 0.97
CA PRO A 321 -0.59 -13.16 0.42
C PRO A 321 -0.03 -13.24 -1.00
N THR A 322 -0.22 -12.22 -1.83
CA THR A 322 0.27 -12.20 -3.21
C THR A 322 1.80 -12.28 -3.26
N LEU A 323 2.50 -11.48 -2.45
CA LEU A 323 3.95 -11.45 -2.46
C LEU A 323 4.57 -12.70 -1.84
N ILE A 324 3.94 -13.28 -0.81
CA ILE A 324 4.36 -14.56 -0.23
C ILE A 324 4.22 -15.70 -1.26
N ASN A 325 3.12 -15.72 -2.02
CA ASN A 325 2.91 -16.71 -3.08
C ASN A 325 3.92 -16.54 -4.21
N LEU A 326 4.21 -15.32 -4.66
CA LEU A 326 5.25 -15.02 -5.65
C LEU A 326 6.65 -15.41 -5.16
N ALA A 327 6.91 -15.32 -3.87
CA ALA A 327 8.12 -15.80 -3.23
C ALA A 327 8.19 -17.35 -3.14
N GLY A 328 7.13 -18.05 -3.55
CA GLY A 328 7.03 -19.50 -3.41
C GLY A 328 6.85 -19.98 -1.97
N GLY A 329 6.50 -19.04 -1.07
CA GLY A 329 6.25 -19.30 0.34
C GLY A 329 4.83 -19.76 0.63
N LYS A 330 4.59 -20.06 1.90
CA LYS A 330 3.27 -20.33 2.44
C LYS A 330 2.98 -19.33 3.56
N ILE A 331 1.74 -18.90 3.68
CA ILE A 331 1.31 -18.08 4.82
C ILE A 331 1.37 -18.97 6.06
N ASN A 332 2.28 -18.62 6.96
CA ASN A 332 2.51 -19.35 8.21
C ASN A 332 2.41 -18.38 9.39
N GLN A 333 1.19 -18.01 9.73
CA GLN A 333 0.90 -17.17 10.89
C GLN A 333 -0.33 -17.71 11.64
N SER A 334 -0.39 -17.44 12.94
CA SER A 334 -1.46 -17.91 13.82
C SER A 334 -2.79 -17.18 13.61
N THR A 335 -2.71 -15.95 13.08
CA THR A 335 -3.87 -15.08 12.85
C THR A 335 -4.35 -15.20 11.39
N PRO A 336 -5.66 -15.32 11.13
CA PRO A 336 -6.19 -15.37 9.76
C PRO A 336 -5.83 -14.12 8.95
N VAL A 337 -5.46 -14.29 7.68
CA VAL A 337 -5.21 -13.21 6.71
C VAL A 337 -6.53 -12.84 6.02
N ASP A 338 -6.83 -11.55 5.92
CA ASP A 338 -8.00 -11.04 5.21
C ASP A 338 -7.73 -10.88 3.72
N GLY A 339 -6.48 -10.53 3.38
CA GLY A 339 -6.02 -10.35 2.01
C GLY A 339 -6.14 -11.61 1.18
N LYS A 340 -6.24 -11.42 -0.13
CA LYS A 340 -6.35 -12.48 -1.14
C LYS A 340 -5.22 -12.36 -2.15
N ASP A 341 -4.81 -13.49 -2.77
CA ASP A 341 -3.87 -13.43 -3.87
C ASP A 341 -4.53 -12.81 -5.10
N VAL A 342 -4.03 -11.64 -5.49
CA VAL A 342 -4.54 -10.87 -6.64
C VAL A 342 -3.65 -11.01 -7.88
N TRP A 343 -2.59 -11.80 -7.84
CA TRP A 343 -1.69 -11.96 -8.98
C TRP A 343 -2.42 -12.47 -10.25
N PRO A 344 -3.32 -13.48 -10.16
CA PRO A 344 -4.12 -13.90 -11.31
C PRO A 344 -5.06 -12.82 -11.85
N MET A 345 -5.55 -11.91 -11.01
CA MET A 345 -6.34 -10.76 -11.43
C MET A 345 -5.49 -9.77 -12.25
N ILE A 346 -4.27 -9.50 -11.79
CA ILE A 346 -3.34 -8.56 -12.42
C ILE A 346 -2.83 -9.09 -13.77
N THR A 347 -2.46 -10.38 -13.84
CA THR A 347 -1.74 -10.93 -15.00
C THR A 347 -2.62 -11.68 -15.99
N GLN A 348 -3.78 -12.17 -15.56
CA GLN A 348 -4.68 -13.01 -16.36
C GLN A 348 -6.08 -12.41 -16.54
N ASN A 349 -6.27 -11.15 -16.13
CA ASN A 349 -7.56 -10.43 -16.17
C ASN A 349 -8.72 -11.21 -15.51
N LYS A 350 -8.42 -11.95 -14.44
CA LYS A 350 -9.46 -12.60 -13.65
C LYS A 350 -10.25 -11.58 -12.83
N LYS A 351 -11.45 -11.98 -12.41
CA LYS A 351 -12.27 -11.18 -11.49
C LYS A 351 -11.54 -11.01 -10.16
N SER A 352 -11.91 -9.97 -9.42
CA SER A 352 -11.46 -9.80 -8.03
C SER A 352 -11.80 -11.04 -7.21
N PRO A 353 -10.88 -11.51 -6.36
CA PRO A 353 -11.17 -12.59 -5.42
C PRO A 353 -12.03 -12.14 -4.23
N HIS A 354 -12.30 -10.83 -4.12
CA HIS A 354 -13.14 -10.25 -3.08
C HIS A 354 -14.60 -10.17 -3.50
N ASP A 355 -15.50 -10.65 -2.65
CA ASP A 355 -16.93 -10.38 -2.69
C ASP A 355 -17.25 -9.02 -2.06
N ALA A 356 -16.41 -8.58 -1.11
CA ALA A 356 -16.53 -7.29 -0.42
C ALA A 356 -15.16 -6.76 0.02
N ILE A 357 -15.02 -5.43 0.01
CA ILE A 357 -13.84 -4.69 0.51
C ILE A 357 -14.31 -3.76 1.62
N LEU A 358 -13.59 -3.77 2.75
CA LEU A 358 -13.88 -2.99 3.95
C LEU A 358 -12.93 -1.79 4.07
N SER A 359 -13.47 -0.63 4.38
CA SER A 359 -12.73 0.53 4.85
C SER A 359 -13.35 1.04 6.14
N VAL A 360 -12.52 1.40 7.12
CA VAL A 360 -12.98 1.89 8.42
C VAL A 360 -12.31 3.22 8.74
N SER A 361 -13.06 4.12 9.39
CA SER A 361 -12.52 5.43 9.75
C SER A 361 -11.56 5.36 10.94
N THR A 362 -10.90 6.48 11.21
CA THR A 362 -10.01 6.66 12.37
C THR A 362 -10.72 6.53 13.71
N LYS A 363 -12.06 6.61 13.72
CA LYS A 363 -12.91 6.41 14.91
C LYS A 363 -13.29 4.93 15.11
N GLY A 364 -12.60 4.03 14.43
CA GLY A 364 -12.90 2.60 14.45
C GLY A 364 -14.08 2.24 13.53
N PRO A 365 -14.67 1.05 13.69
CA PRO A 365 -15.73 0.56 12.81
C PRO A 365 -17.06 1.31 12.93
N ILE A 366 -17.13 2.37 13.75
CA ILE A 366 -18.29 3.27 13.90
C ILE A 366 -18.65 3.94 12.57
N ILE A 367 -17.64 4.32 11.79
CA ILE A 367 -17.80 4.82 10.44
C ILE A 367 -17.11 3.83 9.52
N SER A 368 -17.90 3.07 8.77
CA SER A 368 -17.40 2.03 7.88
C SER A 368 -17.99 2.18 6.49
N ALA A 369 -17.21 1.79 5.51
CA ALA A 369 -17.68 1.61 4.15
C ALA A 369 -17.42 0.17 3.71
N ILE A 370 -18.38 -0.40 3.00
CA ILE A 370 -18.24 -1.67 2.31
C ILE A 370 -18.48 -1.48 0.82
N ARG A 371 -17.55 -1.96 0.00
CA ARG A 371 -17.73 -2.04 -1.44
C ARG A 371 -18.03 -3.48 -1.83
N MET A 372 -19.11 -3.69 -2.56
CA MET A 372 -19.46 -4.96 -3.19
C MET A 372 -19.66 -4.70 -4.69
N ASP A 373 -18.77 -5.26 -5.50
CA ASP A 373 -18.71 -4.98 -6.95
C ASP A 373 -18.59 -3.47 -7.23
N HIS A 374 -19.59 -2.84 -7.85
CA HIS A 374 -19.64 -1.40 -8.13
C HIS A 374 -20.50 -0.60 -7.14
N TRP A 375 -21.07 -1.26 -6.13
CA TRP A 375 -21.85 -0.59 -5.08
C TRP A 375 -21.02 -0.33 -3.84
N LYS A 376 -21.20 0.84 -3.26
CA LYS A 376 -20.57 1.23 -1.99
C LYS A 376 -21.60 1.72 -1.01
N LEU A 377 -21.62 1.11 0.16
CA LEU A 377 -22.43 1.51 1.31
C LEU A 377 -21.53 2.15 2.36
N ILE A 378 -21.90 3.33 2.83
CA ILE A 378 -21.28 3.99 3.98
C ILE A 378 -22.29 4.02 5.11
N LEU A 379 -21.87 3.57 6.29
CA LEU A 379 -22.65 3.57 7.51
C LEU A 379 -21.95 4.37 8.60
N LEU A 380 -22.69 5.27 9.26
CA LEU A 380 -22.26 6.02 10.42
C LEU A 380 -23.02 5.51 11.64
N ALA A 381 -22.32 5.02 12.64
CA ALA A 381 -22.93 4.64 13.92
C ALA A 381 -22.99 5.88 14.85
N ALA A 382 -24.07 6.02 15.60
CA ALA A 382 -24.27 7.14 16.52
C ALA A 382 -23.27 7.13 17.68
N ASP A 383 -22.82 5.95 18.13
CA ASP A 383 -22.00 5.75 19.33
C ASP A 383 -21.16 4.46 19.24
N SER A 384 -19.92 4.54 19.75
CA SER A 384 -19.00 3.40 19.86
C SER A 384 -19.50 2.25 20.75
N SER A 385 -20.39 2.55 21.72
CA SER A 385 -20.99 1.53 22.60
C SER A 385 -21.87 0.55 21.83
N GLN A 386 -22.44 0.97 20.68
CA GLN A 386 -23.31 0.17 19.84
C GLN A 386 -22.58 -1.01 19.17
N LEU A 387 -21.26 -0.90 18.98
CA LEU A 387 -20.43 -2.00 18.45
C LEU A 387 -20.37 -3.22 19.38
N LYS A 388 -20.46 -3.00 20.69
CA LYS A 388 -20.41 -4.08 21.69
C LYS A 388 -21.73 -4.87 21.81
N THR A 389 -22.86 -4.31 21.36
CA THR A 389 -24.19 -4.85 21.64
C THR A 389 -24.79 -5.67 20.52
N LYS A 390 -24.07 -5.93 19.42
CA LYS A 390 -24.62 -6.53 18.18
C LYS A 390 -25.82 -5.76 17.58
N ALA A 391 -26.10 -4.57 18.10
CA ALA A 391 -27.21 -3.73 17.67
C ALA A 391 -26.75 -2.74 16.58
N PHE A 392 -26.20 -3.27 15.48
CA PHE A 392 -25.82 -2.49 14.29
C PHE A 392 -27.00 -1.83 13.57
N ASN A 393 -28.20 -1.86 14.16
CA ASN A 393 -29.43 -1.40 13.52
C ASN A 393 -29.73 0.09 13.70
N LYS A 394 -28.83 0.86 14.34
CA LYS A 394 -29.04 2.31 14.58
C LYS A 394 -27.88 3.13 14.04
N TYR A 395 -27.79 3.24 12.73
CA TYR A 395 -26.89 4.21 12.09
C TYR A 395 -27.63 5.53 11.91
N GLU A 396 -26.98 6.64 12.32
CA GLU A 396 -27.56 7.99 12.15
C GLU A 396 -27.65 8.42 10.70
N SER A 397 -26.75 7.89 9.85
CA SER A 397 -26.81 8.12 8.41
C SER A 397 -26.37 6.90 7.62
N VAL A 398 -27.01 6.74 6.47
CA VAL A 398 -26.74 5.66 5.49
C VAL A 398 -26.57 6.32 4.13
N ALA A 399 -25.49 6.03 3.43
CA ALA A 399 -25.28 6.47 2.06
C ALA A 399 -24.92 5.30 1.17
N LEU A 400 -25.62 5.15 0.04
CA LEU A 400 -25.39 4.11 -0.97
C LEU A 400 -25.06 4.78 -2.30
N PHE A 401 -23.95 4.35 -2.92
CA PHE A 401 -23.49 4.86 -4.19
C PHE A 401 -23.30 3.73 -5.21
N ASN A 402 -23.54 4.04 -6.49
CA ASN A 402 -23.14 3.20 -7.61
C ASN A 402 -21.88 3.83 -8.26
N LEU A 403 -20.71 3.31 -7.93
CA LEU A 403 -19.42 3.86 -8.37
C LEU A 403 -19.16 3.70 -9.87
N LEU A 404 -19.94 2.90 -10.60
CA LEU A 404 -19.85 2.79 -12.05
C LEU A 404 -20.42 4.05 -12.73
N ASP A 405 -21.55 4.52 -12.24
CA ASP A 405 -22.29 5.67 -12.79
C ASP A 405 -21.93 6.98 -12.10
N ASP A 406 -21.49 6.89 -10.84
CA ASP A 406 -21.21 8.04 -9.95
C ASP A 406 -19.91 7.80 -9.14
N PRO A 407 -18.74 7.82 -9.80
CA PRO A 407 -17.46 7.63 -9.10
C PRO A 407 -17.12 8.75 -8.10
N SER A 408 -17.82 9.89 -8.20
CA SER A 408 -17.68 11.06 -7.31
C SER A 408 -18.64 11.04 -6.13
N GLU A 409 -19.44 9.97 -5.96
CA GLU A 409 -20.34 9.77 -4.80
C GLU A 409 -21.26 10.96 -4.51
N THR A 410 -21.82 11.57 -5.57
CA THR A 410 -22.66 12.77 -5.49
C THR A 410 -24.12 12.46 -5.17
N LYS A 411 -24.59 11.25 -5.53
CA LYS A 411 -26.00 10.86 -5.47
C LYS A 411 -26.23 9.70 -4.52
N ASN A 412 -26.74 10.00 -3.32
CA ASN A 412 -27.14 8.95 -2.37
C ASN A 412 -28.40 8.20 -2.88
N LEU A 413 -28.23 6.91 -3.10
CA LEU A 413 -29.25 5.99 -3.62
C LEU A 413 -29.89 5.11 -2.54
N ALA A 414 -29.60 5.32 -1.25
CA ALA A 414 -30.05 4.45 -0.16
C ALA A 414 -31.59 4.29 -0.12
N LEU A 415 -32.34 5.38 -0.28
CA LEU A 415 -33.81 5.36 -0.31
C LEU A 415 -34.38 4.67 -1.56
N LYS A 416 -33.62 4.69 -2.67
CA LYS A 416 -34.07 4.07 -3.94
C LYS A 416 -33.87 2.56 -3.96
N TYR A 417 -32.84 2.05 -3.24
CA TYR A 417 -32.46 0.63 -3.25
C TYR A 417 -32.31 0.07 -1.82
N PRO A 418 -33.42 0.04 -1.03
CA PRO A 418 -33.37 -0.38 0.38
C PRO A 418 -32.94 -1.84 0.56
N GLU A 419 -33.31 -2.74 -0.37
CA GLU A 419 -32.90 -4.16 -0.28
C GLU A 419 -31.38 -4.30 -0.44
N ARG A 420 -30.75 -3.45 -1.27
CA ARG A 420 -29.30 -3.45 -1.45
C ARG A 420 -28.59 -2.93 -0.20
N VAL A 421 -29.14 -1.91 0.44
CA VAL A 421 -28.66 -1.42 1.74
C VAL A 421 -28.67 -2.55 2.76
N ILE A 422 -29.79 -3.30 2.89
CA ILE A 422 -29.93 -4.42 3.81
C ILE A 422 -28.90 -5.53 3.51
N LEU A 423 -28.72 -5.89 2.23
CA LEU A 423 -27.78 -6.92 1.82
C LEU A 423 -26.33 -6.52 2.18
N MET A 424 -25.93 -5.31 1.83
CA MET A 424 -24.57 -4.81 2.07
C MET A 424 -24.30 -4.56 3.57
N GLN A 425 -25.31 -4.11 4.32
CA GLN A 425 -25.23 -3.96 5.77
C GLN A 425 -25.04 -5.33 6.45
N LYS A 426 -25.79 -6.36 6.01
CA LYS A 426 -25.59 -7.72 6.51
C LYS A 426 -24.15 -8.17 6.30
N ARG A 427 -23.61 -8.00 5.08
CA ARG A 427 -22.24 -8.40 4.76
C ARG A 427 -21.21 -7.61 5.58
N LEU A 428 -21.41 -6.31 5.76
CA LEU A 428 -20.57 -5.48 6.61
C LEU A 428 -20.56 -5.99 8.05
N ASN A 429 -21.72 -6.31 8.62
CA ASN A 429 -21.83 -6.85 9.96
C ASN A 429 -21.08 -8.19 10.12
N GLU A 430 -21.13 -9.06 9.10
CA GLU A 430 -20.35 -10.31 9.08
C GLU A 430 -18.84 -10.04 9.12
N MET A 431 -18.35 -9.03 8.38
CA MET A 431 -16.93 -8.64 8.38
C MET A 431 -16.48 -7.96 9.69
N LEU A 432 -17.42 -7.48 10.51
CA LEU A 432 -17.15 -6.81 11.78
C LEU A 432 -17.34 -7.71 13.01
N ILE A 433 -17.75 -8.99 12.82
CA ILE A 433 -18.12 -9.88 13.92
C ILE A 433 -16.98 -10.07 14.94
N ASP A 434 -15.75 -10.21 14.43
CA ASP A 434 -14.55 -10.44 15.21
C ASP A 434 -13.69 -9.17 15.38
N ALA A 435 -14.32 -7.99 15.16
CA ALA A 435 -13.61 -6.72 15.27
C ALA A 435 -13.10 -6.49 16.70
N VAL A 436 -11.79 -6.23 16.81
CA VAL A 436 -11.14 -5.91 18.07
C VAL A 436 -11.23 -4.41 18.38
N PRO A 437 -11.18 -4.00 19.67
CA PRO A 437 -11.15 -2.59 20.05
C PRO A 437 -9.95 -1.84 19.44
N SER A 438 -10.10 -0.51 19.33
CA SER A 438 -8.97 0.35 18.94
C SER A 438 -7.91 0.35 20.02
N ARG A 439 -6.65 0.19 19.65
CA ARG A 439 -5.50 0.31 20.55
C ARG A 439 -5.21 1.76 20.97
N ALA A 440 -5.71 2.74 20.20
CA ALA A 440 -5.57 4.15 20.52
C ALA A 440 -6.38 4.61 21.76
N LYS A 441 -7.24 3.77 22.33
CA LYS A 441 -8.01 4.11 23.53
C LYS A 441 -7.14 4.19 24.79
N ASP A 442 -6.09 3.38 24.81
CA ASP A 442 -5.17 3.37 25.97
C ASP A 442 -4.37 4.67 26.08
N ALA A 443 -4.15 5.37 24.94
CA ALA A 443 -3.43 6.65 24.91
C ALA A 443 -4.29 7.86 25.30
N ALA A 444 -5.62 7.79 25.19
CA ALA A 444 -6.51 8.88 25.57
C ALA A 444 -6.75 8.96 27.08
N GLU A 445 -6.56 7.85 27.80
CA GLU A 445 -6.63 7.81 29.26
C GLU A 445 -5.34 8.29 29.94
N GLU A 446 -4.19 8.28 29.21
CA GLU A 446 -2.91 8.80 29.70
C GLU A 446 -2.76 10.33 29.53
N LEU A 447 -3.68 10.99 28.81
CA LEU A 447 -3.68 12.45 28.55
C LEU A 447 -4.73 13.20 29.40
N GLN A 448 -5.43 12.54 30.32
CA GLN A 448 -6.28 13.14 31.35
C GLN A 448 -5.55 13.15 32.69
#